data_eb4e224a740dbd04f835aba1e2b90fd1
#
_entry.id   eb4e224a740dbd04f835aba1e2b90fd1
#
_cell.length_a   1.000
_cell.length_b   1.000
_cell.length_c   1.000
_cell.angle_alpha   90.00
_cell.angle_beta   90.00
_cell.angle_gamma   90.00
#
_symmetry.space_group_name_H-M   'P 1'
#
loop_
_entity.id
_entity.type
_entity.pdbx_description
1 polymer ?
#
loop_
_entity_poly.entity_id
_entity_poly.type
_entity_poly.pdbx_seq_one_letter_code
_entity_poly.pdbx_strand_id
1 'polypeptide(L)'
;RTVEYLAKKTGKSIEETKRIADRLAWIGVFRCTYEEEFGQDCYYVQIYAPGILEMLVNNKELLEAHPEVARAFEEYTRTRIAKIARMLPDAYGLMRVAPVESALEGVEGVTDDERISCYLNKYDRFSVAPCSCRATRRVLGQGCGHLEEDMCIQMGKGAEHFIRTGRAREITREEALEILKRAEDNGLVHNLPNIEEVGDSAAICNCCGCSCFGLRAGLMFGARDAIRSNFEARIDETKCVACGMCVENCQANALKLGQKLCTKEPLAQPEQYKKMSNSLVWSKHNWNPDYRENREDTLATGTAPCKTACPAHIAVQGYLRLAAEGRYTEALELIKRENPFPAVCGRICNHRCETEC
;
A
#
# COMPACT_ATOMS: atom_id res chain seq x y z
N ARG A 1 21.18 19.44 13.76
CA ARG A 1 21.90 20.66 14.11
C ARG A 1 20.99 21.59 14.88
N THR A 2 21.50 22.25 15.93
CA THR A 2 20.75 23.24 16.72
C THR A 2 20.64 24.56 15.99
N VAL A 3 19.72 25.41 16.43
CA VAL A 3 19.51 26.76 15.83
C VAL A 3 20.77 27.62 16.00
N GLU A 4 21.43 27.56 17.15
CA GLU A 4 22.67 28.32 17.41
C GLU A 4 23.79 27.91 16.44
N TYR A 5 23.95 26.60 16.20
CA TYR A 5 24.91 26.13 15.21
C TYR A 5 24.62 26.67 13.82
N LEU A 6 23.34 26.64 13.40
CA LEU A 6 22.92 27.14 12.10
C LEU A 6 23.09 28.66 12.01
N ALA A 7 22.73 29.41 13.04
CA ALA A 7 22.92 30.87 13.13
C ALA A 7 24.40 31.25 12.98
N LYS A 8 25.28 30.58 13.71
CA LYS A 8 26.74 30.77 13.59
C LYS A 8 27.25 30.51 12.17
N LYS A 9 26.73 29.49 11.50
CA LYS A 9 27.17 29.14 10.13
C LYS A 9 26.64 30.08 9.06
N THR A 10 25.45 30.62 9.25
CA THR A 10 24.81 31.52 8.27
C THR A 10 25.05 33.01 8.50
N GLY A 11 25.62 33.36 9.67
CA GLY A 11 25.81 34.76 10.06
C GLY A 11 24.51 35.52 10.38
N LYS A 12 23.41 34.77 10.62
CA LYS A 12 22.11 35.34 10.94
C LYS A 12 21.84 35.32 12.45
N SER A 13 20.88 36.13 12.90
CA SER A 13 20.40 36.04 14.29
C SER A 13 19.76 34.69 14.58
N ILE A 14 19.74 34.31 15.86
CA ILE A 14 19.09 33.06 16.30
C ILE A 14 17.61 33.07 15.93
N GLU A 15 16.91 34.18 16.14
CA GLU A 15 15.50 34.35 15.85
C GLU A 15 15.20 34.19 14.35
N GLU A 16 15.96 34.89 13.49
CA GLU A 16 15.81 34.77 12.04
C GLU A 16 16.12 33.36 11.55
N THR A 17 17.15 32.73 12.09
CA THR A 17 17.55 31.37 11.75
C THR A 17 16.47 30.36 12.13
N LYS A 18 15.90 30.50 13.35
CA LYS A 18 14.79 29.65 13.80
C LYS A 18 13.59 29.77 12.86
N ARG A 19 13.18 31.00 12.55
CA ARG A 19 12.05 31.26 11.65
C ARG A 19 12.24 30.61 10.27
N ILE A 20 13.46 30.68 9.72
CA ILE A 20 13.80 30.05 8.43
C ILE A 20 13.78 28.54 8.56
N ALA A 21 14.40 27.98 9.60
CA ALA A 21 14.48 26.54 9.82
C ALA A 21 13.09 25.91 10.04
N ASP A 22 12.23 26.57 10.83
CA ASP A 22 10.83 26.17 11.03
C ASP A 22 10.05 26.21 9.71
N ARG A 23 10.25 27.23 8.89
CA ARG A 23 9.62 27.32 7.56
C ARG A 23 10.09 26.20 6.64
N LEU A 24 11.38 25.89 6.64
CA LEU A 24 11.94 24.78 5.85
C LEU A 24 11.43 23.41 6.34
N ALA A 25 11.21 23.27 7.65
CA ALA A 25 10.61 22.08 8.23
C ALA A 25 9.13 21.98 7.83
N TRP A 26 8.40 23.09 7.86
CA TRP A 26 7.01 23.14 7.43
C TRP A 26 6.85 22.82 5.94
N ILE A 27 7.74 23.28 5.07
CA ILE A 27 7.76 22.93 3.64
C ILE A 27 8.10 21.45 3.44
N GLY A 28 8.97 20.85 4.27
CA GLY A 28 9.39 19.46 4.19
C GLY A 28 10.84 19.25 3.75
N VAL A 29 11.62 20.32 3.66
CA VAL A 29 13.07 20.25 3.35
C VAL A 29 13.87 19.82 4.57
N PHE A 30 13.48 20.32 5.75
CA PHE A 30 14.06 19.91 7.02
C PHE A 30 13.13 19.00 7.79
N ARG A 31 13.74 18.11 8.57
CA ARG A 31 13.08 17.42 9.68
C ARG A 31 13.42 18.18 10.96
N CYS A 32 12.44 18.35 11.83
CA CYS A 32 12.60 18.98 13.14
C CYS A 32 12.15 18.00 14.22
N THR A 33 13.03 17.67 15.15
CA THR A 33 12.78 16.78 16.29
C THR A 33 13.47 17.31 17.53
N TYR A 34 12.90 17.05 18.70
CA TYR A 34 13.57 17.30 19.96
C TYR A 34 14.65 16.28 20.19
N GLU A 35 15.84 16.71 20.54
CA GLU A 35 16.97 15.83 20.83
C GLU A 35 17.43 16.02 22.28
N GLU A 36 17.31 14.96 23.07
CA GLU A 36 17.67 14.96 24.50
C GLU A 36 19.12 15.33 24.73
N GLU A 37 20.03 14.87 23.85
CA GLU A 37 21.45 15.19 23.90
C GLU A 37 21.73 16.69 23.90
N PHE A 38 20.91 17.47 23.19
CA PHE A 38 21.06 18.92 23.08
C PHE A 38 20.03 19.70 23.92
N GLY A 39 19.07 19.02 24.53
CA GLY A 39 17.99 19.63 25.33
C GLY A 39 17.10 20.61 24.52
N GLN A 40 17.09 20.50 23.20
CA GLN A 40 16.37 21.41 22.32
C GLN A 40 16.03 20.79 20.96
N ASP A 41 15.24 21.53 20.18
CA ASP A 41 14.90 21.18 18.81
C ASP A 41 16.13 21.21 17.90
N CYS A 42 16.27 20.14 17.12
CA CYS A 42 17.30 19.99 16.11
C CYS A 42 16.70 19.84 14.70
N TYR A 43 17.43 20.38 13.75
CA TYR A 43 17.05 20.38 12.33
C TYR A 43 18.01 19.52 11.52
N TYR A 44 17.42 18.69 10.66
CA TYR A 44 18.15 17.78 9.78
C TYR A 44 17.68 17.97 8.35
N VAL A 45 18.61 17.99 7.40
CA VAL A 45 18.25 17.94 5.99
C VAL A 45 17.75 16.54 5.69
N GLN A 46 16.58 16.44 5.09
CA GLN A 46 16.03 15.17 4.61
C GLN A 46 16.79 14.69 3.38
N ILE A 47 16.86 13.36 3.20
CA ILE A 47 17.25 12.81 1.90
C ILE A 47 16.19 13.15 0.86
N TYR A 48 16.55 13.10 -0.42
CA TYR A 48 15.65 13.56 -1.47
C TYR A 48 14.45 12.61 -1.66
N ALA A 49 14.68 11.31 -1.73
CA ALA A 49 13.64 10.29 -1.83
C ALA A 49 14.14 8.94 -1.27
N PRO A 50 13.38 8.27 -0.38
CA PRO A 50 12.19 8.79 0.30
C PRO A 50 12.55 9.91 1.30
N GLY A 51 11.82 11.02 1.28
CA GLY A 51 12.10 12.15 2.18
C GLY A 51 11.53 13.46 1.68
N ILE A 52 12.37 14.39 1.19
CA ILE A 52 11.93 15.74 0.75
C ILE A 52 10.76 15.65 -0.22
N LEU A 53 10.85 14.74 -1.19
CA LEU A 53 9.86 14.61 -2.24
C LEU A 53 8.47 14.27 -1.70
N GLU A 54 8.40 13.30 -0.78
CA GLU A 54 7.16 12.91 -0.12
C GLU A 54 6.67 13.97 0.86
N MET A 55 7.57 14.64 1.57
CA MET A 55 7.24 15.68 2.54
C MET A 55 6.63 16.91 1.87
N LEU A 56 7.06 17.28 0.68
CA LEU A 56 6.47 18.37 -0.09
C LEU A 56 4.99 18.11 -0.41
N VAL A 57 4.64 16.90 -0.81
CA VAL A 57 3.27 16.54 -1.18
C VAL A 57 2.41 16.02 -0.01
N ASN A 58 3.02 15.76 1.13
CA ASN A 58 2.31 15.40 2.36
C ASN A 58 1.74 16.62 3.10
N ASN A 59 2.25 17.82 2.81
CA ASN A 59 1.71 19.05 3.37
C ASN A 59 0.46 19.46 2.57
N LYS A 60 -0.73 19.20 3.13
CA LYS A 60 -2.01 19.46 2.47
C LYS A 60 -2.19 20.93 2.10
N GLU A 61 -1.87 21.84 3.02
CA GLU A 61 -1.97 23.28 2.79
C GLU A 61 -1.05 23.74 1.66
N LEU A 62 0.21 23.29 1.67
CA LEU A 62 1.17 23.59 0.61
C LEU A 62 0.70 23.04 -0.74
N LEU A 63 0.19 21.80 -0.76
CA LEU A 63 -0.25 21.14 -1.97
C LEU A 63 -1.50 21.81 -2.58
N GLU A 64 -2.42 22.27 -1.75
CA GLU A 64 -3.62 23.00 -2.18
C GLU A 64 -3.30 24.40 -2.67
N ALA A 65 -2.37 25.10 -1.99
CA ALA A 65 -1.90 26.43 -2.41
C ALA A 65 -1.01 26.38 -3.67
N HIS A 66 -0.30 25.26 -3.88
CA HIS A 66 0.69 25.07 -4.93
C HIS A 66 0.50 23.73 -5.67
N PRO A 67 -0.58 23.58 -6.45
CA PRO A 67 -0.86 22.34 -7.18
C PRO A 67 0.20 21.97 -8.22
N GLU A 68 1.05 22.92 -8.62
CA GLU A 68 2.22 22.67 -9.45
C GLU A 68 3.23 21.72 -8.81
N VAL A 69 3.28 21.64 -7.46
CA VAL A 69 4.11 20.67 -6.73
C VAL A 69 3.67 19.24 -7.06
N ALA A 70 2.36 18.98 -7.11
CA ALA A 70 1.83 17.68 -7.50
C ALA A 70 2.23 17.29 -8.93
N ARG A 71 2.20 18.28 -9.84
CA ARG A 71 2.60 18.07 -11.25
C ARG A 71 4.09 17.77 -11.35
N ALA A 72 4.92 18.55 -10.67
CA ALA A 72 6.37 18.32 -10.65
C ALA A 72 6.72 16.96 -10.03
N PHE A 73 6.02 16.55 -8.97
CA PHE A 73 6.19 15.22 -8.37
C PHE A 73 5.84 14.10 -9.34
N GLU A 74 4.73 14.18 -10.04
CA GLU A 74 4.31 13.16 -11.02
C GLU A 74 5.26 13.12 -12.22
N GLU A 75 5.71 14.26 -12.72
CA GLU A 75 6.71 14.34 -13.80
C GLU A 75 8.04 13.73 -13.38
N TYR A 76 8.51 14.03 -12.17
CA TYR A 76 9.71 13.43 -11.60
C TYR A 76 9.56 11.90 -11.49
N THR A 77 8.40 11.43 -11.02
CA THR A 77 8.09 10.00 -10.93
C THR A 77 8.22 9.33 -12.28
N ARG A 78 7.62 9.90 -13.32
CA ARG A 78 7.62 9.30 -14.66
C ARG A 78 8.97 9.36 -15.37
N THR A 79 9.77 10.38 -15.10
CA THR A 79 11.01 10.64 -15.86
C THR A 79 12.26 10.19 -15.14
N ARG A 80 12.38 10.50 -13.85
CA ARG A 80 13.60 10.26 -13.06
C ARG A 80 13.55 8.94 -12.29
N ILE A 81 12.43 8.65 -11.66
CA ILE A 81 12.27 7.39 -10.93
C ILE A 81 12.33 6.20 -11.89
N ALA A 82 11.81 6.33 -13.11
CA ALA A 82 11.97 5.31 -14.14
C ALA A 82 13.44 4.92 -14.38
N LYS A 83 14.34 5.90 -14.36
CA LYS A 83 15.79 5.65 -14.53
C LYS A 83 16.39 5.03 -13.27
N ILE A 84 16.07 5.58 -12.09
CA ILE A 84 16.57 5.10 -10.80
C ILE A 84 16.09 3.67 -10.55
N ALA A 85 14.83 3.37 -10.82
CA ALA A 85 14.25 2.06 -10.61
C ALA A 85 14.97 0.94 -11.39
N ARG A 86 15.48 1.28 -12.60
CA ARG A 86 16.29 0.34 -13.41
C ARG A 86 17.72 0.17 -12.90
N MET A 87 18.21 1.12 -12.09
CA MET A 87 19.54 1.10 -11.51
C MET A 87 19.57 0.44 -10.12
N LEU A 88 18.42 0.24 -9.50
CA LEU A 88 18.35 -0.46 -8.22
C LEU A 88 18.84 -1.89 -8.41
N PRO A 89 19.73 -2.37 -7.51
CA PRO A 89 20.15 -3.77 -7.56
C PRO A 89 18.95 -4.70 -7.48
N ASP A 90 19.02 -5.81 -8.17
CA ASP A 90 18.07 -6.91 -7.97
C ASP A 90 18.03 -7.24 -6.47
N ALA A 91 16.83 -7.44 -5.95
CA ALA A 91 16.63 -7.75 -4.54
C ALA A 91 16.71 -6.55 -3.55
N TYR A 92 16.87 -5.33 -4.00
CA TYR A 92 16.85 -4.17 -3.12
C TYR A 92 15.40 -3.73 -2.84
N GLY A 93 14.85 -4.17 -1.69
CA GLY A 93 13.51 -3.81 -1.24
C GLY A 93 13.53 -2.51 -0.43
N LEU A 94 12.97 -1.44 -0.99
CA LEU A 94 12.79 -0.17 -0.26
C LEU A 94 11.66 -0.28 0.77
N MET A 95 10.61 -1.00 0.39
CA MET A 95 9.40 -1.20 1.20
C MET A 95 9.05 -2.69 1.22
N ARG A 96 8.37 -3.11 2.27
CA ARG A 96 7.77 -4.45 2.36
C ARG A 96 6.27 -4.34 2.62
N VAL A 97 5.53 -5.24 2.04
CA VAL A 97 4.10 -5.40 2.33
C VAL A 97 3.95 -6.32 3.54
N ALA A 98 3.30 -5.83 4.59
CA ALA A 98 2.84 -6.65 5.70
C ALA A 98 1.45 -7.20 5.36
N PRO A 99 1.19 -8.51 5.56
CA PRO A 99 -0.14 -9.07 5.41
C PRO A 99 -1.10 -8.51 6.45
N VAL A 100 -2.37 -8.60 6.15
CA VAL A 100 -3.46 -8.43 7.12
C VAL A 100 -3.33 -9.49 8.21
N GLU A 101 -3.38 -9.12 9.48
CA GLU A 101 -3.11 -10.06 10.58
C GLU A 101 -4.09 -11.24 10.63
N SER A 102 -5.35 -11.02 10.28
CA SER A 102 -6.32 -12.11 10.18
C SER A 102 -5.96 -13.17 9.13
N ALA A 103 -5.16 -12.80 8.12
CA ALA A 103 -4.66 -13.74 7.13
C ALA A 103 -3.46 -14.58 7.63
N LEU A 104 -2.87 -14.20 8.77
CA LEU A 104 -1.75 -14.90 9.39
C LEU A 104 -2.20 -15.90 10.48
N GLU A 105 -3.48 -15.93 10.80
CA GLU A 105 -4.02 -16.87 11.78
C GLU A 105 -3.84 -18.31 11.30
N GLY A 106 -3.20 -19.11 12.15
CA GLY A 106 -2.91 -20.51 11.83
C GLY A 106 -1.74 -20.73 10.85
N VAL A 107 -1.05 -19.69 10.43
CA VAL A 107 0.17 -19.82 9.61
C VAL A 107 1.37 -20.08 10.52
N GLU A 108 2.02 -21.24 10.34
CA GLU A 108 3.20 -21.57 11.12
C GLU A 108 4.42 -20.74 10.74
N GLY A 109 5.24 -20.39 11.74
CA GLY A 109 6.54 -19.74 11.57
C GLY A 109 6.46 -18.25 11.23
N VAL A 110 5.31 -17.61 11.46
CA VAL A 110 5.18 -16.14 11.45
C VAL A 110 5.85 -15.59 12.69
N THR A 111 6.78 -14.64 12.50
CA THR A 111 7.44 -13.95 13.61
C THR A 111 6.67 -12.68 13.99
N ASP A 112 6.95 -12.19 15.20
CA ASP A 112 6.35 -10.94 15.68
C ASP A 112 6.69 -9.73 14.79
N ASP A 113 7.87 -9.71 14.16
CA ASP A 113 8.28 -8.65 13.24
C ASP A 113 7.46 -8.60 11.93
N GLU A 114 6.71 -9.64 11.65
CA GLU A 114 5.82 -9.74 10.49
C GLU A 114 4.37 -9.35 10.82
N ARG A 115 4.06 -9.21 12.11
CA ARG A 115 2.76 -8.75 12.59
C ARG A 115 2.76 -7.24 12.76
N ILE A 116 1.80 -6.59 12.12
CA ILE A 116 1.73 -5.13 12.14
C ILE A 116 1.43 -4.57 13.53
N SER A 117 0.64 -5.30 14.35
CA SER A 117 0.37 -4.96 15.75
C SER A 117 1.64 -5.00 16.61
N CYS A 118 2.49 -6.01 16.40
CA CYS A 118 3.79 -6.11 17.09
C CYS A 118 4.76 -5.02 16.64
N TYR A 119 4.67 -4.60 15.37
CA TYR A 119 5.47 -3.49 14.87
C TYR A 119 5.10 -2.18 15.57
N LEU A 120 3.80 -1.93 15.83
CA LEU A 120 3.35 -0.79 16.62
C LEU A 120 3.88 -0.82 18.06
N ASN A 121 4.06 -2.00 18.67
CA ASN A 121 4.54 -2.13 20.04
C ASN A 121 5.98 -1.62 20.26
N LYS A 122 6.73 -1.36 19.19
CA LYS A 122 8.10 -0.83 19.27
C LYS A 122 8.16 0.67 19.53
N TYR A 123 7.02 1.37 19.49
CA TYR A 123 6.95 2.82 19.56
C TYR A 123 5.89 3.28 20.54
N ASP A 124 6.15 4.42 21.20
CA ASP A 124 5.26 5.02 22.21
C ASP A 124 4.47 6.23 21.66
N ARG A 125 4.87 6.74 20.49
CA ARG A 125 4.26 7.92 19.90
C ARG A 125 3.81 7.68 18.48
N PHE A 126 2.56 8.07 18.20
CA PHE A 126 1.90 7.84 16.92
C PHE A 126 1.25 9.11 16.41
N SER A 127 1.25 9.26 15.10
CA SER A 127 0.46 10.28 14.42
C SER A 127 -0.10 9.75 13.11
N VAL A 128 -1.18 10.37 12.65
CA VAL A 128 -1.79 10.02 11.37
C VAL A 128 -1.99 11.24 10.50
N ALA A 129 -1.65 11.08 9.23
CA ALA A 129 -1.76 12.08 8.18
C ALA A 129 -2.57 11.57 6.99
N PRO A 130 -3.07 12.46 6.13
CA PRO A 130 -3.59 12.07 4.83
C PRO A 130 -2.51 11.37 3.98
N CYS A 131 -2.94 10.48 3.09
CA CYS A 131 -2.04 9.83 2.15
C CYS A 131 -1.53 10.80 1.08
N SER A 132 -0.26 11.18 1.14
CA SER A 132 0.39 12.08 0.19
C SER A 132 0.28 11.64 -1.27
N CYS A 133 0.39 10.34 -1.53
CA CYS A 133 0.27 9.80 -2.89
C CYS A 133 -1.13 10.00 -3.47
N ARG A 134 -2.19 9.74 -2.67
CA ARG A 134 -3.58 9.97 -3.11
C ARG A 134 -3.93 11.44 -3.21
N ALA A 135 -3.46 12.26 -2.27
CA ALA A 135 -3.61 13.71 -2.33
C ALA A 135 -3.02 14.28 -3.63
N THR A 136 -1.80 13.87 -3.98
CA THR A 136 -1.16 14.26 -5.25
C THR A 136 -2.01 13.88 -6.47
N ARG A 137 -2.50 12.65 -6.49
CA ARG A 137 -3.35 12.18 -7.62
C ARG A 137 -4.69 12.89 -7.68
N ARG A 138 -5.29 13.19 -6.54
CA ARG A 138 -6.55 13.96 -6.45
C ARG A 138 -6.37 15.37 -7.01
N VAL A 139 -5.31 16.08 -6.61
CA VAL A 139 -4.99 17.43 -7.10
C VAL A 139 -4.78 17.45 -8.61
N LEU A 140 -4.27 16.36 -9.19
CA LEU A 140 -4.11 16.19 -10.63
C LEU A 140 -5.40 15.75 -11.35
N GLY A 141 -6.54 15.65 -10.67
CA GLY A 141 -7.79 15.15 -11.26
C GLY A 141 -7.77 13.65 -11.56
N GLN A 142 -6.90 12.89 -10.92
CA GLN A 142 -6.67 11.46 -11.17
C GLN A 142 -6.88 10.62 -9.90
N GLY A 143 -7.80 11.04 -9.05
CA GLY A 143 -8.15 10.33 -7.83
C GLY A 143 -8.71 8.93 -8.12
N CYS A 144 -8.53 8.01 -7.19
CA CYS A 144 -8.90 6.60 -7.36
C CYS A 144 -10.09 6.17 -6.49
N GLY A 145 -10.64 7.05 -5.66
CA GLY A 145 -11.76 6.75 -4.77
C GLY A 145 -11.43 6.02 -3.47
N HIS A 146 -10.20 5.53 -3.30
CA HIS A 146 -9.75 4.99 -2.01
C HIS A 146 -9.61 6.06 -0.94
N LEU A 147 -9.75 5.67 0.33
CA LEU A 147 -9.59 6.55 1.49
C LEU A 147 -8.24 7.29 1.44
N GLU A 148 -8.29 8.62 1.54
CA GLU A 148 -7.12 9.49 1.58
C GLU A 148 -6.79 9.94 3.00
N GLU A 149 -7.81 10.38 3.74
CA GLU A 149 -7.66 10.89 5.10
C GLU A 149 -7.31 9.75 6.08
N ASP A 150 -6.41 10.05 7.00
CA ASP A 150 -5.96 9.13 8.05
C ASP A 150 -5.36 7.80 7.56
N MET A 151 -4.60 7.83 6.45
CA MET A 151 -4.04 6.62 5.87
C MET A 151 -2.51 6.52 5.94
N CYS A 152 -1.84 7.51 6.52
CA CYS A 152 -0.39 7.53 6.69
C CYS A 152 -0.06 7.63 8.17
N ILE A 153 0.31 6.50 8.80
CA ILE A 153 0.68 6.42 10.21
C ILE A 153 2.18 6.64 10.32
N GLN A 154 2.58 7.57 11.19
CA GLN A 154 3.97 7.82 11.54
C GLN A 154 4.21 7.43 13.00
N MET A 155 5.42 6.98 13.32
CA MET A 155 5.79 6.49 14.66
C MET A 155 7.09 7.12 15.13
N GLY A 156 7.23 7.23 16.46
CA GLY A 156 8.43 7.76 17.11
C GLY A 156 8.74 9.21 16.71
N LYS A 157 10.00 9.51 16.41
CA LYS A 157 10.44 10.86 15.96
C LYS A 157 9.81 11.28 14.63
N GLY A 158 9.36 10.34 13.80
CA GLY A 158 8.57 10.64 12.61
C GLY A 158 7.23 11.25 12.97
N ALA A 159 6.52 10.65 13.93
CA ALA A 159 5.27 11.17 14.45
C ALA A 159 5.45 12.57 15.05
N GLU A 160 6.50 12.77 15.85
CA GLU A 160 6.83 14.07 16.43
C GLU A 160 6.99 15.16 15.36
N HIS A 161 7.78 14.87 14.32
CA HIS A 161 7.97 15.82 13.23
C HIS A 161 6.67 16.19 12.52
N PHE A 162 5.82 15.21 12.23
CA PHE A 162 4.55 15.43 11.55
C PHE A 162 3.58 16.26 12.38
N ILE A 163 3.51 16.00 13.70
CA ILE A 163 2.69 16.79 14.64
C ILE A 163 3.20 18.24 14.71
N ARG A 164 4.51 18.42 14.93
CA ARG A 164 5.14 19.75 15.04
C ARG A 164 4.95 20.61 13.81
N THR A 165 4.93 19.99 12.65
CA THR A 165 4.77 20.69 11.37
C THR A 165 3.33 20.80 10.89
N GLY A 166 2.37 20.39 11.73
CA GLY A 166 0.94 20.50 11.42
C GLY A 166 0.46 19.56 10.29
N ARG A 167 1.26 18.54 9.92
CA ARG A 167 0.91 17.58 8.86
C ARG A 167 0.02 16.45 9.35
N ALA A 168 0.09 16.14 10.64
CA ALA A 168 -0.59 15.02 11.23
C ALA A 168 -1.19 15.39 12.58
N ARG A 169 -2.22 14.67 12.96
CA ARG A 169 -2.74 14.67 14.33
C ARG A 169 -2.14 13.52 15.14
N GLU A 170 -1.95 13.73 16.41
CA GLU A 170 -1.52 12.69 17.33
C GLU A 170 -2.66 11.67 17.55
N ILE A 171 -2.32 10.40 17.64
CA ILE A 171 -3.26 9.30 17.85
C ILE A 171 -2.74 8.33 18.90
N THR A 172 -3.64 7.52 19.47
CA THR A 172 -3.27 6.40 20.33
C THR A 172 -2.91 5.17 19.50
N ARG A 173 -2.33 4.17 20.16
CA ARG A 173 -2.05 2.87 19.55
C ARG A 173 -3.35 2.15 19.13
N GLU A 174 -4.37 2.22 19.95
CA GLU A 174 -5.69 1.64 19.70
C GLU A 174 -6.32 2.27 18.46
N GLU A 175 -6.26 3.58 18.34
CA GLU A 175 -6.74 4.30 17.16
C GLU A 175 -5.93 3.92 15.92
N ALA A 176 -4.62 3.70 16.04
CA ALA A 176 -3.80 3.21 14.92
C ALA A 176 -4.28 1.83 14.41
N LEU A 177 -4.64 0.91 15.32
CA LEU A 177 -5.21 -0.39 14.95
C LEU A 177 -6.57 -0.25 14.27
N GLU A 178 -7.43 0.66 14.73
CA GLU A 178 -8.71 0.94 14.07
C GLU A 178 -8.53 1.50 12.65
N ILE A 179 -7.53 2.37 12.47
CA ILE A 179 -7.17 2.92 11.15
C ILE A 179 -6.68 1.80 10.22
N LEU A 180 -5.85 0.90 10.71
CA LEU A 180 -5.36 -0.25 9.93
C LEU A 180 -6.55 -1.13 9.51
N LYS A 181 -7.46 -1.44 10.41
CA LYS A 181 -8.67 -2.20 10.09
C LYS A 181 -9.53 -1.51 9.03
N ARG A 182 -9.72 -0.20 9.15
CA ARG A 182 -10.44 0.60 8.15
C ARG A 182 -9.75 0.60 6.79
N ALA A 183 -8.41 0.58 6.77
CA ALA A 183 -7.63 0.47 5.55
C ALA A 183 -7.79 -0.90 4.88
N GLU A 184 -7.79 -1.98 5.67
CA GLU A 184 -8.07 -3.35 5.20
C GLU A 184 -9.45 -3.45 4.56
N ASP A 185 -10.47 -2.92 5.22
CA ASP A 185 -11.85 -2.91 4.72
C ASP A 185 -12.00 -2.11 3.42
N ASN A 186 -11.08 -1.17 3.16
CA ASN A 186 -11.00 -0.41 1.91
C ASN A 186 -10.10 -1.07 0.85
N GLY A 187 -9.58 -2.27 1.08
CA GLY A 187 -8.71 -3.02 0.16
C GLY A 187 -7.30 -2.43 0.01
N LEU A 188 -6.84 -1.67 0.99
CA LEU A 188 -5.48 -1.11 1.01
C LEU A 188 -4.48 -2.13 1.55
N VAL A 189 -3.24 -2.04 1.10
CA VAL A 189 -2.15 -2.88 1.59
C VAL A 189 -1.23 -2.10 2.53
N HIS A 190 -0.81 -2.74 3.61
CA HIS A 190 0.12 -2.16 4.57
C HIS A 190 1.54 -2.25 4.03
N ASN A 191 2.17 -1.11 3.85
CA ASN A 191 3.58 -1.01 3.45
C ASN A 191 4.42 -0.44 4.58
N LEU A 192 5.50 -1.14 4.88
CA LEU A 192 6.49 -0.75 5.87
C LEU A 192 7.80 -0.37 5.17
N PRO A 193 8.51 0.68 5.60
CA PRO A 193 9.87 0.93 5.17
C PRO A 193 10.76 -0.26 5.51
N ASN A 194 11.58 -0.69 4.56
CA ASN A 194 12.53 -1.79 4.73
C ASN A 194 13.97 -1.25 4.82
N ILE A 195 14.12 -0.11 5.46
CA ILE A 195 15.39 0.56 5.69
C ILE A 195 15.71 0.38 7.16
N GLU A 196 16.74 -0.38 7.47
CA GLU A 196 17.32 -0.42 8.81
C GLU A 196 17.91 0.96 9.14
N GLU A 197 17.70 1.42 10.37
CA GLU A 197 18.37 2.62 10.93
C GLU A 197 17.88 3.98 10.39
N VAL A 198 16.63 4.16 10.06
CA VAL A 198 16.10 5.54 9.96
C VAL A 198 15.87 6.13 11.37
N GLY A 199 16.69 5.67 12.35
CA GLY A 199 16.60 6.10 13.74
C GLY A 199 15.29 5.68 14.40
N ASP A 200 14.87 6.39 15.43
CA ASP A 200 13.63 6.16 16.20
C ASP A 200 12.37 6.54 15.40
N SER A 201 12.34 6.27 14.10
CA SER A 201 11.25 6.65 13.21
C SER A 201 10.81 5.48 12.36
N ALA A 202 9.51 5.28 12.29
CA ALA A 202 8.91 4.33 11.37
C ALA A 202 7.60 4.88 10.81
N ALA A 203 7.10 4.22 9.79
CA ALA A 203 5.83 4.56 9.16
C ALA A 203 5.09 3.31 8.72
N ILE A 204 3.77 3.36 8.74
CA ILE A 204 2.89 2.41 8.10
C ILE A 204 2.08 3.16 7.05
N CYS A 205 2.31 2.83 5.80
CA CYS A 205 1.54 3.36 4.68
C CYS A 205 0.43 2.39 4.32
N ASN A 206 -0.80 2.87 4.20
CA ASN A 206 -1.94 2.10 3.70
C ASN A 206 -2.13 2.42 2.22
N CYS A 207 -1.65 1.55 1.35
CA CYS A 207 -1.40 1.83 -0.05
C CYS A 207 -2.40 1.18 -1.02
N CYS A 208 -2.60 1.83 -2.16
CA CYS A 208 -3.31 1.26 -3.31
C CYS A 208 -2.42 1.26 -4.55
N GLY A 209 -2.58 0.28 -5.43
CA GLY A 209 -1.79 0.16 -6.66
C GLY A 209 -2.01 1.29 -7.67
N CYS A 210 -3.15 2.00 -7.58
CA CYS A 210 -3.51 3.08 -8.48
C CYS A 210 -2.84 4.42 -8.18
N SER A 211 -2.49 4.70 -6.91
CA SER A 211 -1.95 6.00 -6.52
C SER A 211 -0.60 5.94 -5.83
N CYS A 212 -0.29 4.87 -5.10
CA CYS A 212 0.94 4.75 -4.33
C CYS A 212 2.17 4.89 -5.24
N PHE A 213 3.06 5.81 -4.88
CA PHE A 213 4.31 6.04 -5.59
C PHE A 213 5.14 4.75 -5.76
N GLY A 214 5.36 4.01 -4.67
CA GLY A 214 6.17 2.80 -4.70
C GLY A 214 5.54 1.67 -5.49
N LEU A 215 4.24 1.35 -5.26
CA LEU A 215 3.54 0.29 -5.99
C LEU A 215 3.44 0.62 -7.50
N ARG A 216 3.17 1.88 -7.85
CA ARG A 216 3.16 2.32 -9.25
C ARG A 216 4.53 2.24 -9.90
N ALA A 217 5.59 2.66 -9.21
CA ALA A 217 6.95 2.56 -9.73
C ALA A 217 7.33 1.10 -10.00
N GLY A 218 6.99 0.18 -9.10
CA GLY A 218 7.17 -1.24 -9.31
C GLY A 218 6.45 -1.77 -10.55
N LEU A 219 5.19 -1.38 -10.74
CA LEU A 219 4.36 -1.82 -11.87
C LEU A 219 4.78 -1.15 -13.20
N MET A 220 5.01 0.17 -13.19
CA MET A 220 5.28 0.96 -14.40
C MET A 220 6.69 0.73 -14.96
N PHE A 221 7.67 0.50 -14.10
CA PHE A 221 9.08 0.48 -14.50
C PHE A 221 9.75 -0.88 -14.32
N GLY A 222 8.97 -1.91 -13.96
CA GLY A 222 9.49 -3.25 -13.72
C GLY A 222 10.36 -3.38 -12.46
N ALA A 223 10.39 -2.36 -11.59
CA ALA A 223 11.13 -2.37 -10.32
C ALA A 223 10.36 -3.14 -9.24
N ARG A 224 9.96 -4.35 -9.55
CA ARG A 224 9.09 -5.18 -8.69
C ARG A 224 9.76 -5.54 -7.37
N ASP A 225 11.09 -5.57 -7.37
CA ASP A 225 11.87 -5.84 -6.18
C ASP A 225 11.86 -4.69 -5.16
N ALA A 226 11.47 -3.49 -5.56
CA ALA A 226 11.42 -2.34 -4.67
C ALA A 226 10.35 -2.48 -3.55
N ILE A 227 9.30 -3.25 -3.81
CA ILE A 227 8.27 -3.57 -2.81
C ILE A 227 8.04 -5.08 -2.80
N ARG A 228 8.24 -5.69 -1.65
CA ARG A 228 8.24 -7.14 -1.48
C ARG A 228 7.32 -7.59 -0.35
N SER A 229 7.03 -8.88 -0.33
CA SER A 229 6.39 -9.57 0.79
C SER A 229 7.10 -10.90 1.08
N ASN A 230 7.14 -11.32 2.33
CA ASN A 230 7.55 -12.66 2.74
C ASN A 230 6.44 -13.70 2.53
N PHE A 231 5.27 -13.24 2.13
CA PHE A 231 4.07 -14.06 2.05
C PHE A 231 3.57 -14.15 0.61
N GLU A 232 3.07 -15.30 0.27
CA GLU A 232 2.35 -15.56 -0.96
C GLU A 232 0.86 -15.75 -0.63
N ALA A 233 0.01 -15.01 -1.32
CA ALA A 233 -1.44 -15.19 -1.16
C ALA A 233 -1.85 -16.51 -1.79
N ARG A 234 -2.48 -17.37 -0.99
CA ARG A 234 -3.08 -18.62 -1.46
C ARG A 234 -4.58 -18.58 -1.29
N ILE A 235 -5.27 -19.11 -2.29
CA ILE A 235 -6.71 -19.22 -2.27
C ILE A 235 -7.07 -20.59 -1.71
N ASP A 236 -7.89 -20.62 -0.67
CA ASP A 236 -8.49 -21.86 -0.20
C ASP A 236 -9.56 -22.31 -1.21
N GLU A 237 -9.21 -23.32 -2.02
CA GLU A 237 -10.08 -23.82 -3.08
C GLU A 237 -11.39 -24.37 -2.54
N THR A 238 -11.42 -24.82 -1.29
CA THR A 238 -12.64 -25.35 -0.66
C THR A 238 -13.64 -24.25 -0.30
N LYS A 239 -13.15 -23.03 -0.05
CA LYS A 239 -13.96 -21.86 0.26
C LYS A 239 -14.16 -20.92 -0.95
N CYS A 240 -13.36 -21.08 -2.00
CA CYS A 240 -13.40 -20.24 -3.18
C CYS A 240 -14.68 -20.47 -3.98
N VAL A 241 -15.45 -19.42 -4.18
CA VAL A 241 -16.66 -19.43 -5.01
C VAL A 241 -16.45 -18.76 -6.38
N ALA A 242 -15.20 -18.55 -6.76
CA ALA A 242 -14.79 -17.94 -8.04
C ALA A 242 -15.51 -16.59 -8.35
N CYS A 243 -15.83 -15.79 -7.32
CA CYS A 243 -16.54 -14.51 -7.51
C CYS A 243 -15.69 -13.42 -8.14
N GLY A 244 -14.37 -13.57 -8.21
CA GLY A 244 -13.45 -12.60 -8.79
C GLY A 244 -13.08 -11.42 -7.88
N MET A 245 -13.67 -11.27 -6.71
CA MET A 245 -13.41 -10.14 -5.79
C MET A 245 -11.92 -9.99 -5.46
N CYS A 246 -11.22 -11.09 -5.20
CA CYS A 246 -9.78 -11.05 -4.92
C CYS A 246 -8.96 -10.53 -6.11
N VAL A 247 -9.38 -10.84 -7.34
CA VAL A 247 -8.72 -10.35 -8.56
C VAL A 247 -8.97 -8.87 -8.75
N GLU A 248 -10.21 -8.42 -8.56
CA GLU A 248 -10.59 -7.01 -8.69
C GLU A 248 -9.90 -6.11 -7.66
N ASN A 249 -9.74 -6.61 -6.43
CA ASN A 249 -9.15 -5.86 -5.33
C ASN A 249 -7.63 -6.04 -5.20
N CYS A 250 -6.99 -6.89 -6.01
CA CYS A 250 -5.56 -7.11 -5.91
C CYS A 250 -4.76 -5.89 -6.37
N GLN A 251 -4.20 -5.15 -5.42
CA GLN A 251 -3.44 -3.93 -5.68
C GLN A 251 -2.16 -4.16 -6.50
N ALA A 252 -1.64 -5.37 -6.50
CA ALA A 252 -0.46 -5.77 -7.25
C ALA A 252 -0.78 -6.45 -8.60
N ASN A 253 -2.06 -6.64 -8.94
CA ASN A 253 -2.51 -7.43 -10.08
C ASN A 253 -1.87 -8.83 -10.12
N ALA A 254 -1.62 -9.41 -8.93
CA ALA A 254 -0.95 -10.70 -8.79
C ALA A 254 -1.90 -11.89 -8.89
N LEU A 255 -3.19 -11.65 -8.61
CA LEU A 255 -4.22 -12.68 -8.64
C LEU A 255 -4.94 -12.66 -9.98
N LYS A 256 -5.27 -13.83 -10.49
CA LYS A 256 -6.01 -14.04 -11.73
C LYS A 256 -7.00 -15.17 -11.57
N LEU A 257 -8.13 -15.08 -12.26
CA LEU A 257 -9.01 -16.21 -12.43
C LEU A 257 -8.38 -17.13 -13.48
N GLY A 258 -7.97 -18.33 -13.06
CA GLY A 258 -7.39 -19.32 -13.95
C GLY A 258 -8.45 -19.93 -14.86
N GLN A 259 -8.14 -20.15 -16.12
CA GLN A 259 -8.97 -20.93 -17.04
C GLN A 259 -9.06 -22.42 -16.62
N LYS A 260 -8.17 -22.88 -15.74
CA LYS A 260 -8.12 -24.26 -15.28
C LYS A 260 -9.19 -24.66 -14.26
N LEU A 261 -10.02 -23.74 -13.79
CA LEU A 261 -11.19 -24.05 -12.96
C LEU A 261 -12.18 -25.01 -13.66
N CYS A 262 -12.10 -25.12 -14.99
CA CYS A 262 -12.94 -26.00 -15.80
C CYS A 262 -12.23 -27.31 -16.22
N THR A 263 -10.99 -27.55 -15.84
CA THR A 263 -10.28 -28.78 -16.19
C THR A 263 -10.50 -29.86 -15.14
N LYS A 264 -10.71 -31.12 -15.59
CA LYS A 264 -10.83 -32.30 -14.72
C LYS A 264 -9.49 -32.73 -14.08
N GLU A 265 -8.39 -32.11 -14.49
CA GLU A 265 -7.07 -32.37 -13.94
C GLU A 265 -6.83 -31.50 -12.71
N PRO A 266 -6.34 -32.07 -11.59
CA PRO A 266 -5.92 -31.27 -10.46
C PRO A 266 -4.86 -30.27 -10.91
N LEU A 267 -4.97 -29.02 -10.44
CA LEU A 267 -3.89 -28.06 -10.58
C LEU A 267 -2.61 -28.67 -9.97
N ALA A 268 -1.52 -28.66 -10.73
CA ALA A 268 -0.23 -29.03 -10.17
C ALA A 268 -0.01 -28.19 -8.88
N GLN A 269 0.23 -28.88 -7.78
CA GLN A 269 0.56 -28.19 -6.54
C GLN A 269 1.82 -27.34 -6.81
N PRO A 270 1.82 -26.04 -6.48
CA PRO A 270 3.03 -25.26 -6.60
C PRO A 270 4.12 -25.92 -5.76
N GLU A 271 5.33 -25.94 -6.29
CA GLU A 271 6.48 -26.44 -5.54
C GLU A 271 6.54 -25.74 -4.18
N GLN A 272 6.83 -26.47 -3.13
CA GLN A 272 6.98 -25.88 -1.80
C GLN A 272 8.20 -24.97 -1.82
N TYR A 273 7.95 -23.68 -1.82
CA TYR A 273 9.01 -22.68 -1.77
C TYR A 273 9.76 -22.75 -0.45
N LYS A 274 11.06 -22.61 -0.54
CA LYS A 274 11.92 -22.51 0.62
C LYS A 274 11.46 -21.34 1.47
N LYS A 275 11.17 -21.55 2.76
CA LYS A 275 10.85 -20.46 3.69
C LYS A 275 11.92 -19.39 3.60
N MET A 276 11.50 -18.13 3.43
CA MET A 276 12.40 -17.00 3.39
C MET A 276 12.90 -16.68 4.79
N SER A 277 14.12 -16.15 4.86
CA SER A 277 14.65 -15.61 6.10
C SER A 277 13.76 -14.46 6.60
N ASN A 278 13.49 -14.42 7.90
CA ASN A 278 12.78 -13.31 8.55
C ASN A 278 13.68 -12.06 8.70
N SER A 279 14.88 -12.06 8.11
CA SER A 279 15.74 -10.89 8.16
C SER A 279 15.10 -9.72 7.41
N LEU A 280 15.23 -8.53 7.95
CA LEU A 280 14.80 -7.29 7.31
C LEU A 280 15.59 -7.01 6.01
N VAL A 281 16.74 -7.67 5.85
CA VAL A 281 17.58 -7.57 4.66
C VAL A 281 17.11 -8.60 3.63
N TRP A 282 16.50 -8.13 2.60
CA TRP A 282 16.04 -8.93 1.48
C TRP A 282 17.19 -9.26 0.53
N SER A 283 17.35 -10.52 0.21
CA SER A 283 18.34 -10.94 -0.79
C SER A 283 17.69 -11.71 -1.92
N LYS A 284 18.31 -11.68 -3.08
CA LYS A 284 17.93 -12.45 -4.26
C LYS A 284 17.78 -13.96 -3.97
N HIS A 285 18.56 -14.48 -3.03
CA HIS A 285 18.56 -15.89 -2.65
C HIS A 285 17.39 -16.29 -1.75
N ASN A 286 16.72 -15.32 -1.13
CA ASN A 286 15.59 -15.54 -0.23
C ASN A 286 14.24 -15.30 -0.93
N TRP A 287 14.26 -14.95 -2.21
CA TRP A 287 13.06 -14.66 -2.99
C TRP A 287 12.65 -15.85 -3.85
N ASN A 288 11.32 -16.03 -4.01
CA ASN A 288 10.79 -17.03 -4.94
C ASN A 288 11.28 -16.75 -6.37
N PRO A 289 12.05 -17.66 -6.99
CA PRO A 289 12.55 -17.46 -8.34
C PRO A 289 11.43 -17.31 -9.39
N ASP A 290 10.29 -17.96 -9.17
CA ASP A 290 9.15 -17.93 -10.10
C ASP A 290 8.31 -16.66 -10.00
N TYR A 291 8.58 -15.81 -9.02
CA TYR A 291 7.84 -14.56 -8.82
C TYR A 291 7.87 -13.66 -10.05
N ARG A 292 8.96 -13.66 -10.79
CA ARG A 292 9.11 -12.87 -12.04
C ARG A 292 8.48 -13.57 -13.23
N GLU A 293 8.66 -14.86 -13.36
CA GLU A 293 8.22 -15.65 -14.51
C GLU A 293 6.69 -15.76 -14.56
N ASN A 294 6.04 -16.01 -13.44
CA ASN A 294 4.58 -16.09 -13.37
C ASN A 294 3.84 -14.76 -13.64
N ARG A 295 4.54 -13.64 -13.74
CA ARG A 295 3.95 -12.33 -14.02
C ARG A 295 4.04 -11.90 -15.49
N GLU A 296 5.02 -12.37 -16.22
CA GLU A 296 5.25 -11.96 -17.60
C GLU A 296 4.25 -12.57 -18.59
N ASP A 297 3.79 -13.79 -18.31
CA ASP A 297 2.89 -14.54 -19.19
C ASP A 297 1.41 -14.28 -19.00
N THR A 298 1.05 -13.38 -18.08
CA THR A 298 -0.34 -13.18 -17.71
C THR A 298 -0.81 -11.77 -18.06
N LEU A 299 -1.50 -11.62 -19.17
CA LEU A 299 -2.34 -10.45 -19.44
C LEU A 299 -3.44 -10.39 -18.36
N ALA A 300 -3.51 -9.27 -17.66
CA ALA A 300 -4.58 -9.05 -16.70
C ALA A 300 -5.90 -8.87 -17.45
N THR A 301 -6.67 -9.93 -17.56
CA THR A 301 -8.02 -9.88 -18.14
C THR A 301 -9.10 -9.54 -17.10
N GLY A 302 -8.71 -9.23 -15.85
CA GLY A 302 -9.60 -8.77 -14.81
C GLY A 302 -10.45 -9.87 -14.21
N THR A 303 -11.66 -10.04 -14.72
CA THR A 303 -12.70 -10.92 -14.14
C THR A 303 -13.08 -12.06 -15.09
N ALA A 304 -13.86 -13.02 -14.58
CA ALA A 304 -14.39 -14.09 -15.40
C ALA A 304 -15.19 -13.52 -16.60
N PRO A 305 -15.05 -14.07 -17.82
CA PRO A 305 -15.76 -13.60 -18.99
C PRO A 305 -17.27 -13.49 -18.78
N CYS A 306 -17.89 -14.47 -18.13
CA CYS A 306 -19.30 -14.46 -17.80
C CYS A 306 -19.70 -13.31 -16.86
N LYS A 307 -18.84 -12.87 -15.93
CA LYS A 307 -19.06 -11.69 -15.11
C LYS A 307 -18.97 -10.41 -15.94
N THR A 308 -17.98 -10.32 -16.81
CA THR A 308 -17.79 -9.18 -17.72
C THR A 308 -18.95 -9.03 -18.70
N ALA A 309 -19.47 -10.13 -19.23
CA ALA A 309 -20.60 -10.14 -20.14
C ALA A 309 -21.96 -9.81 -19.47
N CYS A 310 -22.04 -9.98 -18.14
CA CYS A 310 -23.22 -9.63 -17.37
C CYS A 310 -23.35 -8.12 -17.23
N PRO A 311 -24.46 -7.47 -17.70
CA PRO A 311 -24.63 -6.03 -17.55
C PRO A 311 -24.65 -5.54 -16.11
N ALA A 312 -25.01 -6.41 -15.15
CA ALA A 312 -24.98 -6.14 -13.72
C ALA A 312 -23.69 -6.62 -13.04
N HIS A 313 -22.72 -7.12 -13.79
CA HIS A 313 -21.45 -7.64 -13.28
C HIS A 313 -21.57 -8.69 -12.15
N ILE A 314 -22.63 -9.49 -12.19
CA ILE A 314 -22.88 -10.53 -11.19
C ILE A 314 -21.78 -11.59 -11.27
N ALA A 315 -21.32 -12.07 -10.12
CA ALA A 315 -20.36 -13.17 -10.03
C ALA A 315 -21.02 -14.52 -10.39
N VAL A 316 -21.22 -14.76 -11.70
CA VAL A 316 -21.98 -15.90 -12.23
C VAL A 316 -21.40 -17.24 -11.77
N GLN A 317 -20.09 -17.44 -11.92
CA GLN A 317 -19.43 -18.67 -11.47
C GLN A 317 -19.58 -18.88 -9.95
N GLY A 318 -19.52 -17.80 -9.18
CA GLY A 318 -19.63 -17.84 -7.73
C GLY A 318 -21.02 -18.34 -7.28
N TYR A 319 -22.10 -17.75 -7.77
CA TYR A 319 -23.43 -18.18 -7.35
C TYR A 319 -23.79 -19.58 -7.88
N LEU A 320 -23.33 -19.94 -9.08
CA LEU A 320 -23.54 -21.30 -9.62
C LEU A 320 -22.84 -22.35 -8.77
N ARG A 321 -21.62 -22.09 -8.32
CA ARG A 321 -20.91 -23.01 -7.43
C ARG A 321 -21.61 -23.16 -6.08
N LEU A 322 -22.00 -22.05 -5.46
CA LEU A 322 -22.75 -22.08 -4.20
C LEU A 322 -24.08 -22.85 -4.36
N ALA A 323 -24.76 -22.64 -5.46
CA ALA A 323 -26.00 -23.37 -5.75
C ALA A 323 -25.75 -24.85 -5.96
N ALA A 324 -24.66 -25.24 -6.64
CA ALA A 324 -24.28 -26.64 -6.82
C ALA A 324 -23.92 -27.34 -5.50
N GLU A 325 -23.43 -26.59 -4.51
CA GLU A 325 -23.15 -27.05 -3.16
C GLU A 325 -24.40 -27.04 -2.25
N GLY A 326 -25.57 -26.65 -2.76
CA GLY A 326 -26.81 -26.52 -1.99
C GLY A 326 -26.90 -25.27 -1.10
N ARG A 327 -25.95 -24.35 -1.20
CA ARG A 327 -25.85 -23.12 -0.41
C ARG A 327 -26.64 -21.98 -1.06
N TYR A 328 -27.95 -22.19 -1.24
CA TYR A 328 -28.81 -21.26 -2.01
C TYR A 328 -28.94 -19.87 -1.40
N THR A 329 -28.95 -19.76 -0.07
CA THR A 329 -29.04 -18.47 0.62
C THR A 329 -27.81 -17.61 0.30
N GLU A 330 -26.63 -18.19 0.40
CA GLU A 330 -25.38 -17.50 0.11
C GLU A 330 -25.23 -17.18 -1.39
N ALA A 331 -25.71 -18.06 -2.27
CA ALA A 331 -25.77 -17.79 -3.69
C ALA A 331 -26.66 -16.55 -3.99
N LEU A 332 -27.81 -16.46 -3.31
CA LEU A 332 -28.71 -15.32 -3.45
C LEU A 332 -28.10 -14.03 -2.87
N GLU A 333 -27.43 -14.10 -1.75
CA GLU A 333 -26.70 -12.97 -1.17
C GLU A 333 -25.61 -12.46 -2.09
N LEU A 334 -24.84 -13.38 -2.71
CA LEU A 334 -23.82 -13.02 -3.69
C LEU A 334 -24.42 -12.28 -4.91
N ILE A 335 -25.56 -12.74 -5.43
CA ILE A 335 -26.27 -12.06 -6.51
C ILE A 335 -26.75 -10.68 -6.07
N LYS A 336 -27.30 -10.56 -4.86
CA LYS A 336 -27.85 -9.30 -4.34
C LYS A 336 -26.83 -8.21 -4.10
N ARG A 337 -25.54 -8.54 -4.02
CA ARG A 337 -24.47 -7.54 -3.93
C ARG A 337 -24.46 -6.59 -5.13
N GLU A 338 -24.71 -7.12 -6.31
CA GLU A 338 -24.67 -6.37 -7.57
C GLU A 338 -26.06 -6.11 -8.17
N ASN A 339 -27.03 -6.94 -7.80
CA ASN A 339 -28.39 -6.86 -8.33
C ASN A 339 -29.43 -6.95 -7.21
N PRO A 340 -30.05 -5.82 -6.82
CA PRO A 340 -31.03 -5.80 -5.73
C PRO A 340 -32.37 -6.50 -6.09
N PHE A 341 -32.61 -6.74 -7.38
CA PHE A 341 -33.88 -7.33 -7.88
C PHE A 341 -33.66 -8.65 -8.64
N PRO A 342 -33.01 -9.66 -8.06
CA PRO A 342 -32.63 -10.87 -8.80
C PRO A 342 -33.78 -11.65 -9.39
N ALA A 343 -34.96 -11.68 -8.72
CA ALA A 343 -36.11 -12.39 -9.18
C ALA A 343 -36.73 -11.76 -10.46
N VAL A 344 -36.70 -10.44 -10.58
CA VAL A 344 -37.20 -9.74 -11.78
C VAL A 344 -36.17 -9.87 -12.89
N CYS A 345 -34.91 -9.53 -12.60
CA CYS A 345 -33.85 -9.55 -13.61
C CYS A 345 -33.63 -10.96 -14.17
N GLY A 346 -33.73 -12.01 -13.36
CA GLY A 346 -33.59 -13.40 -13.81
C GLY A 346 -34.70 -13.83 -14.80
N ARG A 347 -35.86 -13.21 -14.75
CA ARG A 347 -36.98 -13.53 -15.70
C ARG A 347 -36.84 -12.88 -17.06
N ILE A 348 -36.14 -11.75 -17.15
CA ILE A 348 -35.93 -10.99 -18.37
C ILE A 348 -34.52 -11.09 -18.93
N CYS A 349 -33.64 -11.83 -18.24
CA CYS A 349 -32.25 -12.00 -18.60
C CYS A 349 -32.13 -12.75 -19.93
N ASN A 350 -31.30 -12.21 -20.83
CA ASN A 350 -30.96 -12.86 -22.10
C ASN A 350 -29.74 -13.75 -22.04
N HIS A 351 -29.23 -14.05 -20.82
CA HIS A 351 -28.19 -15.01 -20.51
C HIS A 351 -26.86 -14.79 -21.27
N ARG A 352 -26.45 -13.56 -21.52
CA ARG A 352 -25.20 -13.25 -22.23
C ARG A 352 -23.97 -13.92 -21.61
N CYS A 353 -24.00 -14.19 -20.31
CA CYS A 353 -22.93 -14.91 -19.63
C CYS A 353 -22.73 -16.34 -20.12
N GLU A 354 -23.78 -17.01 -20.66
CA GLU A 354 -23.68 -18.38 -21.15
C GLU A 354 -22.89 -18.47 -22.47
N THR A 355 -22.89 -17.40 -23.27
CA THR A 355 -22.15 -17.35 -24.54
C THR A 355 -20.68 -17.08 -24.35
N GLU A 356 -20.28 -16.57 -23.18
CA GLU A 356 -18.90 -16.21 -22.83
C GLU A 356 -18.24 -17.18 -21.83
N CYS A 357 -18.89 -18.32 -21.57
CA CYS A 357 -18.42 -19.31 -20.61
C CYS A 357 -17.57 -20.41 -21.26
#